data_a3cfd3b2f60de846a18bb1b673d71ed6
#
_entry.id   a3cfd3b2f60de846a18bb1b673d71ed6
#
_cell.length_a   1.000
_cell.length_b   1.000
_cell.length_c   1.000
_cell.angle_alpha   90.00
_cell.angle_beta   90.00
_cell.angle_gamma   90.00
#
_symmetry.space_group_name_H-M   'P 1'
#
loop_
_entity.id
_entity.type
_entity.pdbx_description
1 polymer ?
#
loop_
_entity_poly.entity_id
_entity_poly.type
_entity_poly.pdbx_seq_one_letter_code
_entity_poly.pdbx_strand_id
1 'polypeptide(L)'
;MLKWFIDINILKQLMQEIAMNVPRVVIAGLYGEGGKTTIATGIMGAFTKKGLKVQSFKSGPDHIDSTYHNVVTKRAPRHLDAWLTSPRTVLESFERSAKKADIAVVEGAGGIFQGIPRQIDGVVDYEGTAQIARILKAPTILVLDIGSLWMHRAEVVHAILNTFKLINKQVKVEGIVLNNVIGWQKAEWVKRAIETAAKVPVVGVVPFNTEIVLPPRRGGLVPIPERETLKTTVLKLVEHVEENVDLDRIMEIAKKAEQLPDIESPIYLSPKIPKKVRIGVAFDGAFSFQKQDNIDILEAYGAEIVLFSPLHDKELPPNIDGLYLAGGFPDMLADQLTANKTMMKNIKDMAYDGMPIYGEHGGALYLTESITNFTGSTFSMVGVFSGKAEMDWKMQALDSTVMVTINNNLLSRKGFVIHGNDFRFSRIVDIPRDARFAYTMKIGKGINGKNEGMMENNTLAVLGQIYFAFDTKIGEKFVKHSEEYRHK
;
A
#
# COMPACT_ATOMS: atom_id res chain seq x y z
N MET A 1 33.49 -48.13 -1.51
CA MET A 1 32.30 -47.40 -1.03
C MET A 1 32.76 -46.15 -0.28
N LEU A 2 32.97 -45.03 -0.99
CA LEU A 2 33.28 -43.75 -0.36
C LEU A 2 31.93 -43.13 0.08
N LYS A 3 31.70 -43.06 1.40
CA LYS A 3 30.59 -42.28 1.98
C LYS A 3 30.95 -40.80 1.92
N TRP A 4 30.27 -40.05 1.09
CA TRP A 4 30.26 -38.60 1.12
C TRP A 4 29.52 -38.15 2.38
N PHE A 5 30.24 -37.89 3.48
CA PHE A 5 29.72 -37.14 4.61
C PHE A 5 29.82 -35.66 4.21
N ILE A 6 28.77 -35.09 3.68
CA ILE A 6 28.64 -33.64 3.63
C ILE A 6 28.43 -33.21 5.09
N ASP A 7 29.40 -32.43 5.61
CA ASP A 7 29.33 -31.92 6.97
C ASP A 7 28.09 -31.02 7.08
N ILE A 8 27.15 -31.44 7.93
CA ILE A 8 25.89 -30.70 8.19
C ILE A 8 26.18 -29.28 8.68
N ASN A 9 27.34 -29.04 9.30
CA ASN A 9 27.75 -27.70 9.71
C ASN A 9 28.18 -26.85 8.51
N ILE A 10 28.82 -27.43 7.50
CA ILE A 10 29.15 -26.75 6.23
C ILE A 10 27.87 -26.43 5.46
N LEU A 11 26.90 -27.37 5.42
CA LEU A 11 25.58 -27.13 4.84
C LEU A 11 24.80 -26.05 5.62
N LYS A 12 24.83 -26.06 6.95
CA LYS A 12 24.24 -25.00 7.77
C LYS A 12 24.96 -23.66 7.57
N GLN A 13 26.27 -23.66 7.45
CA GLN A 13 27.06 -22.45 7.20
C GLN A 13 26.81 -21.90 5.80
N LEU A 14 26.76 -22.76 4.76
CA LEU A 14 26.33 -22.40 3.41
C LEU A 14 24.87 -21.96 3.35
N MET A 15 23.97 -22.56 4.13
CA MET A 15 22.58 -22.10 4.25
C MET A 15 22.47 -20.79 5.05
N GLN A 16 23.37 -20.52 6.01
CA GLN A 16 23.48 -19.21 6.67
C GLN A 16 24.08 -18.13 5.75
N GLU A 17 25.01 -18.48 4.87
CA GLU A 17 25.51 -17.58 3.80
C GLU A 17 24.46 -17.27 2.72
N ILE A 18 23.41 -18.09 2.60
CA ILE A 18 22.26 -17.87 1.69
C ILE A 18 21.12 -17.09 2.38
N ALA A 19 21.20 -16.79 3.68
CA ALA A 19 20.29 -15.85 4.31
C ALA A 19 20.53 -14.46 3.73
N MET A 20 19.75 -14.12 2.69
CA MET A 20 19.94 -12.91 1.88
C MET A 20 19.67 -11.67 2.71
N ASN A 21 20.75 -11.02 3.16
CA ASN A 21 20.63 -9.71 3.75
C ASN A 21 20.54 -8.63 2.67
N VAL A 22 19.34 -8.47 2.07
CA VAL A 22 19.09 -7.45 1.07
C VAL A 22 19.34 -6.07 1.69
N PRO A 23 20.19 -5.22 1.08
CA PRO A 23 20.34 -3.83 1.49
C PRO A 23 18.98 -3.15 1.53
N ARG A 24 18.64 -2.48 2.63
CA ARG A 24 17.34 -1.86 2.80
C ARG A 24 17.42 -0.59 3.63
N VAL A 25 16.54 0.33 3.31
CA VAL A 25 16.46 1.63 3.99
C VAL A 25 15.01 2.09 4.10
N VAL A 26 14.69 2.76 5.21
CA VAL A 26 13.39 3.41 5.42
C VAL A 26 13.55 4.91 5.19
N ILE A 27 12.73 5.48 4.34
CA ILE A 27 12.62 6.93 4.13
C ILE A 27 11.46 7.43 4.97
N ALA A 28 11.75 8.14 6.04
CA ALA A 28 10.76 8.61 7.01
C ALA A 28 10.68 10.14 7.02
N GLY A 29 9.56 10.70 7.44
CA GLY A 29 9.40 12.12 7.72
C GLY A 29 9.18 12.36 9.20
N LEU A 30 9.47 13.56 9.64
CA LEU A 30 9.17 13.98 11.01
C LEU A 30 7.65 14.10 11.23
N TYR A 31 6.95 14.53 10.17
CA TYR A 31 5.49 14.68 10.09
C TYR A 31 4.98 14.31 8.69
N GLY A 32 3.65 14.32 8.50
CA GLY A 32 3.03 14.22 7.18
C GLY A 32 3.47 15.37 6.26
N GLU A 33 3.25 15.25 4.98
CA GLU A 33 3.44 16.32 3.96
C GLU A 33 4.87 16.91 3.84
N GLY A 34 5.87 16.34 4.50
CA GLY A 34 7.28 16.78 4.46
C GLY A 34 8.05 16.38 3.19
N GLY A 35 7.37 15.93 2.13
CA GLY A 35 8.00 15.55 0.86
C GLY A 35 8.65 14.17 0.82
N LYS A 36 8.30 13.26 1.75
CA LYS A 36 8.79 11.87 1.75
C LYS A 36 8.60 11.17 0.42
N THR A 37 7.39 11.28 -0.15
CA THR A 37 7.03 10.64 -1.43
C THR A 37 7.93 11.13 -2.57
N THR A 38 8.20 12.45 -2.61
CA THR A 38 9.13 13.05 -3.57
C THR A 38 10.52 12.44 -3.43
N ILE A 39 11.07 12.42 -2.22
CA ILE A 39 12.43 11.92 -1.96
C ILE A 39 12.51 10.40 -2.15
N ALA A 40 11.56 9.63 -1.63
CA ALA A 40 11.54 8.17 -1.78
C ALA A 40 11.42 7.76 -3.25
N THR A 41 10.47 8.36 -4.00
CA THR A 41 10.29 8.11 -5.43
C THR A 41 11.54 8.49 -6.22
N GLY A 42 12.16 9.64 -5.91
CA GLY A 42 13.39 10.10 -6.54
C GLY A 42 14.55 9.13 -6.31
N ILE A 43 14.79 8.71 -5.07
CA ILE A 43 15.84 7.73 -4.71
C ILE A 43 15.60 6.39 -5.43
N MET A 44 14.37 5.87 -5.40
CA MET A 44 14.00 4.63 -6.09
C MET A 44 14.27 4.73 -7.59
N GLY A 45 13.83 5.84 -8.22
CA GLY A 45 14.03 6.09 -9.63
C GLY A 45 15.51 6.24 -10.02
N ALA A 46 16.29 6.98 -9.23
CA ALA A 46 17.70 7.18 -9.45
C ALA A 46 18.51 5.87 -9.34
N PHE A 47 18.22 5.02 -8.36
CA PHE A 47 18.80 3.68 -8.28
C PHE A 47 18.40 2.81 -9.49
N THR A 48 17.14 2.87 -9.91
CA THR A 48 16.67 2.13 -11.10
C THR A 48 17.39 2.61 -12.36
N LYS A 49 17.58 3.92 -12.52
CA LYS A 49 18.33 4.53 -13.63
C LYS A 49 19.80 4.09 -13.65
N LYS A 50 20.40 3.85 -12.48
CA LYS A 50 21.74 3.23 -12.33
C LYS A 50 21.76 1.72 -12.64
N GLY A 51 20.64 1.12 -13.04
CA GLY A 51 20.53 -0.29 -13.40
C GLY A 51 20.23 -1.25 -12.25
N LEU A 52 19.99 -0.76 -11.04
CA LEU A 52 19.70 -1.59 -9.90
C LEU A 52 18.23 -2.06 -9.90
N LYS A 53 18.01 -3.27 -9.43
CA LYS A 53 16.67 -3.83 -9.18
C LYS A 53 16.17 -3.31 -7.83
N VAL A 54 15.33 -2.28 -7.85
CA VAL A 54 14.78 -1.66 -6.65
C VAL A 54 13.45 -2.30 -6.30
N GLN A 55 13.28 -2.83 -5.08
CA GLN A 55 11.98 -3.21 -4.56
C GLN A 55 11.44 -2.10 -3.66
N SER A 56 10.29 -1.57 -4.05
CA SER A 56 9.62 -0.54 -3.29
C SER A 56 8.61 -1.12 -2.29
N PHE A 57 8.55 -0.48 -1.12
CA PHE A 57 7.58 -0.75 -0.09
C PHE A 57 6.96 0.55 0.43
N LYS A 58 5.70 0.48 0.83
CA LYS A 58 5.01 1.54 1.56
C LYS A 58 4.65 1.04 2.95
N SER A 59 5.01 1.78 4.00
CA SER A 59 4.48 1.54 5.34
C SER A 59 3.03 1.98 5.39
N GLY A 60 2.16 1.14 5.96
CA GLY A 60 0.73 1.40 6.03
C GLY A 60 -0.04 1.16 4.74
N PRO A 61 -1.36 1.44 4.76
CA PRO A 61 -2.30 1.09 3.69
C PRO A 61 -2.45 2.14 2.58
N ASP A 62 -1.49 3.01 2.39
CA ASP A 62 -1.55 4.06 1.36
C ASP A 62 -1.22 3.51 -0.03
N HIS A 63 -2.23 3.40 -0.88
CA HIS A 63 -2.10 2.92 -2.24
C HIS A 63 -1.74 3.99 -3.27
N ILE A 64 -1.90 5.28 -2.93
CA ILE A 64 -1.66 6.39 -3.86
C ILE A 64 -0.17 6.54 -4.12
N ASP A 65 0.64 6.67 -3.07
CA ASP A 65 2.08 6.82 -3.17
C ASP A 65 2.73 5.64 -3.91
N SER A 66 2.18 4.44 -3.71
CA SER A 66 2.62 3.23 -4.39
C SER A 66 2.52 3.30 -5.92
N THR A 67 1.62 4.12 -6.48
CA THR A 67 1.53 4.30 -7.94
C THR A 67 2.75 5.01 -8.50
N TYR A 68 3.34 5.93 -7.73
CA TYR A 68 4.60 6.61 -8.09
C TYR A 68 5.79 5.64 -8.03
N HIS A 69 5.85 4.81 -7.00
CA HIS A 69 6.90 3.79 -6.87
C HIS A 69 6.90 2.82 -8.05
N ASN A 70 5.72 2.35 -8.47
CA ASN A 70 5.58 1.42 -9.58
C ASN A 70 6.17 1.99 -10.89
N VAL A 71 5.90 3.27 -11.18
CA VAL A 71 6.38 3.92 -12.40
C VAL A 71 7.90 3.97 -12.45
N VAL A 72 8.59 4.27 -11.33
CA VAL A 72 10.05 4.41 -11.32
C VAL A 72 10.78 3.08 -11.16
N THR A 73 10.22 2.11 -10.42
CA THR A 73 10.88 0.81 -10.18
C THR A 73 10.49 -0.25 -11.19
N LYS A 74 9.37 -0.07 -11.91
CA LYS A 74 8.76 -1.07 -12.81
C LYS A 74 8.48 -2.41 -12.12
N ARG A 75 8.30 -2.39 -10.81
CA ARG A 75 7.99 -3.55 -9.97
C ARG A 75 6.77 -3.23 -9.12
N ALA A 76 5.92 -4.23 -8.90
CA ALA A 76 4.75 -4.08 -8.03
C ALA A 76 5.20 -3.68 -6.62
N PRO A 77 4.74 -2.52 -6.11
CA PRO A 77 5.02 -2.09 -4.74
C PRO A 77 4.29 -2.99 -3.74
N ARG A 78 4.80 -3.03 -2.51
CA ARG A 78 4.20 -3.79 -1.41
C ARG A 78 3.84 -2.88 -0.25
N HIS A 79 2.82 -3.28 0.50
CA HIS A 79 2.39 -2.57 1.70
C HIS A 79 2.82 -3.36 2.93
N LEU A 80 3.43 -2.67 3.88
CA LEU A 80 3.90 -3.26 5.13
C LEU A 80 3.15 -2.64 6.30
N ASP A 81 2.30 -3.42 6.94
CA ASP A 81 1.51 -2.98 8.08
C ASP A 81 1.30 -4.13 9.07
N ALA A 82 1.90 -4.01 10.25
CA ALA A 82 1.87 -5.07 11.25
C ALA A 82 0.55 -5.13 12.02
N TRP A 83 -0.26 -4.07 11.98
CA TRP A 83 -1.59 -4.07 12.58
C TRP A 83 -2.62 -4.74 11.65
N LEU A 84 -2.57 -4.40 10.36
CA LEU A 84 -3.45 -5.01 9.33
C LEU A 84 -3.12 -6.47 9.09
N THR A 85 -1.89 -6.88 9.36
CA THR A 85 -1.44 -8.26 9.14
C THR A 85 -0.81 -8.85 10.42
N SER A 86 0.49 -8.88 10.51
CA SER A 86 1.28 -9.22 11.69
C SER A 86 2.76 -8.89 11.46
N PRO A 87 3.58 -8.76 12.50
CA PRO A 87 5.04 -8.60 12.32
C PRO A 87 5.67 -9.71 11.48
N ARG A 88 5.19 -10.94 11.63
CA ARG A 88 5.64 -12.09 10.85
C ARG A 88 5.26 -11.98 9.38
N THR A 89 4.03 -11.58 9.09
CA THR A 89 3.55 -11.35 7.71
C THR A 89 4.34 -10.24 7.02
N VAL A 90 4.66 -9.16 7.77
CA VAL A 90 5.52 -8.08 7.27
C VAL A 90 6.89 -8.61 6.84
N LEU A 91 7.55 -9.44 7.66
CA LEU A 91 8.84 -10.05 7.33
C LEU A 91 8.73 -10.95 6.08
N GLU A 92 7.72 -11.81 6.01
CA GLU A 92 7.54 -12.73 4.88
C GLU A 92 7.24 -11.99 3.57
N SER A 93 6.34 -10.99 3.59
CA SER A 93 6.05 -10.16 2.42
C SER A 93 7.31 -9.41 1.96
N PHE A 94 8.09 -8.90 2.91
CA PHE A 94 9.38 -8.25 2.62
C PHE A 94 10.35 -9.22 1.95
N GLU A 95 10.66 -10.36 2.57
CA GLU A 95 11.65 -11.32 2.07
C GLU A 95 11.28 -11.86 0.69
N ARG A 96 10.03 -12.28 0.50
CA ARG A 96 9.54 -12.76 -0.81
C ARG A 96 9.76 -11.75 -1.91
N SER A 97 9.41 -10.50 -1.65
CA SER A 97 9.42 -9.43 -2.66
C SER A 97 10.84 -8.91 -2.92
N ALA A 98 11.64 -8.78 -1.87
CA ALA A 98 13.00 -8.28 -1.95
C ALA A 98 14.03 -9.31 -2.45
N LYS A 99 13.69 -10.60 -2.44
CA LYS A 99 14.62 -11.72 -2.75
C LYS A 99 15.47 -11.55 -4.02
N LYS A 100 14.98 -10.81 -5.03
CA LYS A 100 15.66 -10.58 -6.29
C LYS A 100 15.99 -9.10 -6.51
N ALA A 101 15.98 -8.31 -5.44
CA ALA A 101 16.32 -6.90 -5.49
C ALA A 101 17.75 -6.65 -5.04
N ASP A 102 18.39 -5.64 -5.63
CA ASP A 102 19.70 -5.16 -5.22
C ASP A 102 19.59 -4.21 -4.03
N ILE A 103 18.44 -3.56 -3.88
CA ILE A 103 18.08 -2.71 -2.74
C ILE A 103 16.57 -2.68 -2.53
N ALA A 104 16.15 -2.63 -1.27
CA ALA A 104 14.77 -2.38 -0.86
C ALA A 104 14.65 -0.98 -0.26
N VAL A 105 13.68 -0.19 -0.73
CA VAL A 105 13.37 1.14 -0.21
C VAL A 105 11.96 1.16 0.31
N VAL A 106 11.81 1.49 1.61
CA VAL A 106 10.52 1.59 2.28
C VAL A 106 10.16 3.05 2.47
N GLU A 107 9.09 3.52 1.86
CA GLU A 107 8.54 4.84 2.18
C GLU A 107 7.64 4.76 3.40
N GLY A 108 7.91 5.59 4.40
CA GLY A 108 7.09 5.73 5.60
C GLY A 108 5.75 6.41 5.34
N ALA A 109 4.77 6.15 6.20
CA ALA A 109 3.48 6.84 6.23
C ALA A 109 3.46 7.92 7.31
N GLY A 110 2.88 9.07 7.01
CA GLY A 110 2.75 10.17 7.97
C GLY A 110 4.08 10.61 8.61
N GLY A 111 4.08 10.91 9.89
CA GLY A 111 5.29 11.10 10.69
C GLY A 111 5.88 9.77 11.16
N ILE A 112 7.19 9.75 11.47
CA ILE A 112 7.89 8.52 11.85
C ILE A 112 7.26 7.80 13.06
N PHE A 113 6.64 8.55 13.98
CA PHE A 113 5.90 8.06 15.14
C PHE A 113 4.40 8.30 15.05
N GLN A 114 3.89 8.52 13.87
CA GLN A 114 2.44 8.63 13.67
C GLN A 114 1.85 7.22 13.66
N GLY A 115 1.16 6.89 14.73
CA GLY A 115 0.49 5.60 14.92
C GLY A 115 -0.16 5.55 16.29
N ILE A 116 -0.83 4.45 16.59
CA ILE A 116 -1.45 4.23 17.89
C ILE A 116 -0.35 3.86 18.89
N PRO A 117 -0.16 4.62 19.98
CA PRO A 117 0.80 4.23 21.00
C PRO A 117 0.33 2.94 21.69
N ARG A 118 1.19 1.94 21.73
CA ARG A 118 0.98 0.71 22.50
C ARG A 118 2.06 0.57 23.56
N GLN A 119 1.69 0.09 24.72
CA GLN A 119 2.64 -0.27 25.76
C GLN A 119 2.97 -1.76 25.62
N ILE A 120 4.18 -2.06 25.20
CA ILE A 120 4.72 -3.43 25.12
C ILE A 120 5.93 -3.50 26.04
N ASP A 121 5.89 -4.37 27.05
CA ASP A 121 6.96 -4.57 28.04
C ASP A 121 7.48 -3.26 28.67
N GLY A 122 6.59 -2.34 28.99
CA GLY A 122 6.93 -1.05 29.60
C GLY A 122 7.49 0.00 28.65
N VAL A 123 7.63 -0.32 27.37
CA VAL A 123 8.07 0.62 26.32
C VAL A 123 6.88 1.05 25.47
N VAL A 124 6.76 2.35 25.23
CA VAL A 124 5.75 2.86 24.30
C VAL A 124 6.20 2.55 22.87
N ASP A 125 5.50 1.63 22.23
CA ASP A 125 5.66 1.33 20.81
C ASP A 125 4.64 2.11 19.99
N TYR A 126 5.09 2.68 18.89
CA TYR A 126 4.24 3.36 17.93
C TYR A 126 4.08 2.47 16.70
N GLU A 127 2.86 2.17 16.31
CA GLU A 127 2.55 1.56 15.03
C GLU A 127 3.01 2.48 13.89
N GLY A 128 3.16 1.95 12.69
CA GLY A 128 3.54 2.74 11.53
C GLY A 128 5.02 2.66 11.17
N THR A 129 5.59 3.77 10.69
CA THR A 129 6.94 3.79 10.09
C THR A 129 8.04 3.30 11.04
N ALA A 130 8.02 3.73 12.30
CA ALA A 130 9.02 3.32 13.30
C ALA A 130 8.95 1.82 13.59
N GLN A 131 7.76 1.25 13.68
CA GLN A 131 7.55 -0.18 13.89
C GLN A 131 8.09 -0.98 12.70
N ILE A 132 7.78 -0.57 11.48
CA ILE A 132 8.27 -1.23 10.26
C ILE A 132 9.80 -1.17 10.19
N ALA A 133 10.41 -0.02 10.50
CA ALA A 133 11.87 0.10 10.56
C ALA A 133 12.51 -0.89 11.55
N ARG A 134 11.89 -1.11 12.72
CA ARG A 134 12.35 -2.07 13.72
C ARG A 134 12.15 -3.52 13.29
N ILE A 135 10.97 -3.86 12.79
CA ILE A 135 10.66 -5.22 12.30
C ILE A 135 11.67 -5.60 11.21
N LEU A 136 11.94 -4.68 10.30
CA LEU A 136 12.91 -4.89 9.22
C LEU A 136 14.36 -4.68 9.65
N LYS A 137 14.65 -4.28 10.89
CA LYS A 137 16.00 -3.91 11.33
C LYS A 137 16.71 -2.99 10.34
N ALA A 138 15.95 -2.06 9.77
CA ALA A 138 16.40 -1.20 8.68
C ALA A 138 16.88 0.15 9.20
N PRO A 139 18.04 0.66 8.74
CA PRO A 139 18.43 2.03 8.98
C PRO A 139 17.43 2.98 8.33
N THR A 140 17.28 4.16 8.93
CA THR A 140 16.31 5.17 8.50
C THR A 140 17.02 6.42 8.01
N ILE A 141 16.55 6.96 6.88
CA ILE A 141 16.87 8.30 6.41
C ILE A 141 15.67 9.18 6.70
N LEU A 142 15.91 10.28 7.40
CA LEU A 142 14.87 11.21 7.77
C LEU A 142 14.81 12.39 6.79
N VAL A 143 13.64 12.64 6.24
CA VAL A 143 13.37 13.80 5.37
C VAL A 143 12.88 14.95 6.23
N LEU A 144 13.56 16.08 6.17
CA LEU A 144 13.21 17.30 6.86
C LEU A 144 12.86 18.39 5.84
N ASP A 145 11.61 18.80 5.82
CA ASP A 145 11.19 19.99 5.07
C ASP A 145 11.65 21.27 5.80
N ILE A 146 12.62 21.96 5.22
CA ILE A 146 13.16 23.21 5.75
C ILE A 146 12.67 24.44 4.97
N GLY A 147 11.78 24.27 3.99
CA GLY A 147 11.15 25.36 3.25
C GLY A 147 10.11 26.12 4.09
N SER A 148 9.56 25.48 5.12
CA SER A 148 8.61 26.16 6.02
C SER A 148 9.30 27.24 6.87
N LEU A 149 8.58 28.35 7.12
CA LEU A 149 9.07 29.52 7.85
C LEU A 149 9.59 29.24 9.27
N TRP A 150 9.25 28.07 9.83
CA TRP A 150 9.58 27.70 11.21
C TRP A 150 10.85 26.86 11.34
N MET A 151 11.21 26.10 10.31
CA MET A 151 12.28 25.08 10.37
C MET A 151 13.71 25.64 10.38
N HIS A 152 13.89 26.93 10.10
CA HIS A 152 15.20 27.59 10.13
C HIS A 152 15.51 28.29 11.45
N ARG A 153 14.63 28.20 12.46
CA ARG A 153 14.89 28.77 13.78
C ARG A 153 15.74 27.80 14.61
N ALA A 154 16.73 28.32 15.29
CA ALA A 154 17.65 27.51 16.11
C ALA A 154 16.91 26.64 17.13
N GLU A 155 15.83 27.18 17.72
CA GLU A 155 15.00 26.48 18.69
C GLU A 155 14.34 25.23 18.08
N VAL A 156 13.85 25.33 16.84
CA VAL A 156 13.22 24.21 16.14
C VAL A 156 14.25 23.14 15.79
N VAL A 157 15.42 23.54 15.28
CA VAL A 157 16.54 22.60 15.03
C VAL A 157 16.95 21.90 16.33
N HIS A 158 17.05 22.64 17.44
CA HIS A 158 17.37 22.08 18.76
C HIS A 158 16.30 21.09 19.25
N ALA A 159 15.02 21.42 19.08
CA ALA A 159 13.91 20.52 19.43
C ALA A 159 13.95 19.23 18.61
N ILE A 160 14.19 19.35 17.30
CA ILE A 160 14.38 18.20 16.40
C ILE A 160 15.55 17.34 16.87
N LEU A 161 16.71 17.94 17.13
CA LEU A 161 17.91 17.22 17.58
C LEU A 161 17.72 16.51 18.92
N ASN A 162 16.97 17.10 19.85
CA ASN A 162 16.62 16.43 21.10
C ASN A 162 15.61 15.30 20.88
N THR A 163 14.66 15.47 19.96
CA THR A 163 13.75 14.40 19.56
C THR A 163 14.52 13.24 18.93
N PHE A 164 15.55 13.49 18.12
CA PHE A 164 16.41 12.44 17.57
C PHE A 164 17.08 11.56 18.64
N LYS A 165 17.48 12.12 19.76
CA LYS A 165 18.06 11.33 20.86
C LYS A 165 17.06 10.34 21.47
N LEU A 166 15.77 10.71 21.46
CA LEU A 166 14.68 9.83 21.89
C LEU A 166 14.33 8.81 20.80
N ILE A 167 14.29 9.25 19.56
CA ILE A 167 14.01 8.42 18.37
C ILE A 167 15.06 7.34 18.18
N ASN A 168 16.35 7.68 18.27
CA ASN A 168 17.46 6.74 18.08
C ASN A 168 17.51 5.58 19.09
N LYS A 169 16.79 5.65 20.19
CA LYS A 169 16.60 4.50 21.07
C LYS A 169 15.69 3.43 20.45
N GLN A 170 14.86 3.80 19.51
CA GLN A 170 13.86 2.92 18.88
C GLN A 170 14.12 2.68 17.38
N VAL A 171 14.69 3.66 16.68
CA VAL A 171 14.93 3.63 15.23
C VAL A 171 16.32 4.20 14.94
N LYS A 172 17.13 3.49 14.17
CA LYS A 172 18.47 3.94 13.78
C LYS A 172 18.37 4.98 12.64
N VAL A 173 18.40 6.26 12.98
CA VAL A 173 18.53 7.33 11.97
C VAL A 173 20.00 7.45 11.57
N GLU A 174 20.32 7.05 10.35
CA GLU A 174 21.68 6.99 9.81
C GLU A 174 21.97 8.05 8.75
N GLY A 175 20.95 8.80 8.34
CA GLY A 175 21.07 9.88 7.36
C GLY A 175 19.91 10.86 7.40
N ILE A 176 20.12 12.05 6.88
CA ILE A 176 19.11 13.11 6.78
C ILE A 176 19.11 13.68 5.38
N VAL A 177 17.92 13.95 4.82
CA VAL A 177 17.74 14.74 3.61
C VAL A 177 17.00 16.02 3.98
N LEU A 178 17.61 17.16 3.65
CA LEU A 178 16.96 18.46 3.72
C LEU A 178 16.18 18.70 2.44
N ASN A 179 14.87 18.88 2.57
CA ASN A 179 13.97 19.03 1.42
C ASN A 179 13.36 20.43 1.36
N ASN A 180 12.86 20.82 0.19
CA ASN A 180 12.25 22.11 -0.08
C ASN A 180 13.15 23.30 0.30
N VAL A 181 14.43 23.18 0.02
CA VAL A 181 15.43 24.17 0.39
C VAL A 181 15.20 25.47 -0.39
N ILE A 182 14.96 26.54 0.35
CA ILE A 182 14.90 27.91 -0.17
C ILE A 182 16.01 28.73 0.51
N GLY A 183 17.07 29.04 -0.27
CA GLY A 183 18.24 29.79 0.24
C GLY A 183 19.33 28.87 0.79
N TRP A 184 20.40 28.76 0.00
CA TRP A 184 21.53 27.86 0.25
C TRP A 184 22.24 28.11 1.59
N GLN A 185 22.41 29.36 1.98
CA GLN A 185 23.08 29.70 3.26
C GLN A 185 22.34 29.13 4.48
N LYS A 186 21.02 29.15 4.46
CA LYS A 186 20.21 28.57 5.53
C LYS A 186 20.36 27.04 5.58
N ALA A 187 20.35 26.40 4.42
CA ALA A 187 20.54 24.97 4.33
C ALA A 187 21.90 24.53 4.88
N GLU A 188 22.96 25.24 4.53
CA GLU A 188 24.31 24.96 5.02
C GLU A 188 24.41 25.13 6.55
N TRP A 189 23.76 26.16 7.10
CA TRP A 189 23.71 26.35 8.54
C TRP A 189 22.96 25.19 9.24
N VAL A 190 21.78 24.81 8.73
CA VAL A 190 20.98 23.69 9.27
C VAL A 190 21.77 22.38 9.17
N LYS A 191 22.41 22.13 8.02
CA LYS A 191 23.28 20.96 7.79
C LYS A 191 24.36 20.86 8.87
N ARG A 192 25.16 21.93 9.04
CA ARG A 192 26.25 21.95 10.04
C ARG A 192 25.73 21.77 11.47
N ALA A 193 24.60 22.39 11.82
CA ALA A 193 24.00 22.24 13.13
C ALA A 193 23.60 20.78 13.40
N ILE A 194 22.99 20.09 12.42
CA ILE A 194 22.58 18.69 12.51
C ILE A 194 23.80 17.78 12.62
N GLU A 195 24.76 17.90 11.71
CA GLU A 195 25.96 17.06 11.69
C GLU A 195 26.79 17.20 12.97
N THR A 196 26.87 18.42 13.51
CA THR A 196 27.62 18.68 14.76
C THR A 196 26.91 18.11 15.98
N ALA A 197 25.60 18.35 16.12
CA ALA A 197 24.86 18.05 17.35
C ALA A 197 24.27 16.62 17.37
N ALA A 198 23.75 16.12 16.22
CA ALA A 198 23.20 14.78 16.11
C ALA A 198 24.22 13.73 15.70
N LYS A 199 25.34 14.15 15.10
CA LYS A 199 26.36 13.27 14.50
C LYS A 199 25.79 12.31 13.45
N VAL A 200 24.77 12.77 12.74
CA VAL A 200 24.12 12.07 11.63
C VAL A 200 24.43 12.85 10.35
N PRO A 201 24.93 12.20 9.29
CA PRO A 201 25.27 12.88 8.05
C PRO A 201 24.02 13.40 7.33
N VAL A 202 24.13 14.59 6.74
CA VAL A 202 23.16 15.07 5.75
C VAL A 202 23.56 14.52 4.39
N VAL A 203 22.76 13.58 3.90
CA VAL A 203 23.01 12.84 2.63
C VAL A 203 22.30 13.44 1.42
N GLY A 204 21.62 14.56 1.59
CA GLY A 204 20.99 15.29 0.50
C GLY A 204 20.50 16.67 0.93
N VAL A 205 20.59 17.63 -0.01
CA VAL A 205 20.08 18.99 0.13
C VAL A 205 19.32 19.31 -1.14
N VAL A 206 17.99 19.11 -1.12
CA VAL A 206 17.11 19.15 -2.28
C VAL A 206 16.41 20.52 -2.35
N PRO A 207 16.76 21.36 -3.35
CA PRO A 207 16.14 22.66 -3.55
C PRO A 207 14.65 22.53 -3.88
N PHE A 208 13.86 23.53 -3.48
CA PHE A 208 12.47 23.64 -3.92
C PHE A 208 12.42 23.88 -5.44
N ASN A 209 11.60 23.09 -6.14
CA ASN A 209 11.43 23.19 -7.57
C ASN A 209 9.94 23.03 -7.94
N THR A 210 9.36 24.04 -8.56
CA THR A 210 7.94 24.06 -8.96
C THR A 210 7.60 23.03 -10.05
N GLU A 211 8.58 22.63 -10.88
CA GLU A 211 8.36 21.69 -11.99
C GLU A 211 8.15 20.24 -11.56
N ILE A 212 8.54 19.92 -10.32
CA ILE A 212 8.44 18.56 -9.77
C ILE A 212 7.36 18.44 -8.68
N VAL A 213 6.58 19.49 -8.47
CA VAL A 213 5.48 19.48 -7.48
C VAL A 213 4.44 18.46 -7.94
N LEU A 214 4.25 17.43 -7.12
CA LEU A 214 3.19 16.45 -7.35
C LEU A 214 1.85 17.05 -6.97
N PRO A 215 0.81 16.91 -7.81
CA PRO A 215 -0.47 17.56 -7.58
C PRO A 215 -1.14 16.96 -6.31
N PRO A 216 -1.45 17.81 -5.33
CA PRO A 216 -2.14 17.35 -4.14
C PRO A 216 -3.63 17.09 -4.44
N ARG A 217 -4.17 16.14 -3.71
CA ARG A 217 -5.60 15.85 -3.61
C ARG A 217 -5.98 15.76 -2.14
N ARG A 218 -7.26 15.85 -1.82
CA ARG A 218 -7.73 15.57 -0.46
C ARG A 218 -7.34 14.14 -0.06
N GLY A 219 -6.59 14.06 1.05
CA GLY A 219 -6.13 12.79 1.59
C GLY A 219 -4.94 12.16 0.85
N GLY A 220 -4.18 12.92 0.06
CA GLY A 220 -2.97 12.41 -0.60
C GLY A 220 -2.63 13.14 -1.89
N LEU A 221 -2.06 12.39 -2.82
CA LEU A 221 -1.70 12.85 -4.17
C LEU A 221 -2.72 12.32 -5.21
N VAL A 222 -2.63 12.81 -6.44
CA VAL A 222 -3.37 12.23 -7.58
C VAL A 222 -2.65 10.94 -8.02
N PRO A 223 -3.31 9.76 -8.06
CA PRO A 223 -2.68 8.54 -8.53
C PRO A 223 -2.23 8.65 -10.00
N ILE A 224 -1.07 8.09 -10.33
CA ILE A 224 -0.53 8.14 -11.71
C ILE A 224 -1.47 7.50 -12.75
N PRO A 225 -2.10 6.34 -12.52
CA PRO A 225 -3.00 5.75 -13.49
C PRO A 225 -4.20 6.63 -13.86
N GLU A 226 -4.61 7.54 -12.96
CA GLU A 226 -5.68 8.51 -13.22
C GLU A 226 -5.21 9.65 -14.15
N ARG A 227 -3.93 10.01 -14.09
CA ARG A 227 -3.35 11.09 -14.89
C ARG A 227 -1.95 10.72 -15.40
N GLU A 228 -1.88 10.05 -16.53
CA GLU A 228 -0.62 9.56 -17.10
C GLU A 228 0.42 10.65 -17.40
N THR A 229 0.00 11.88 -17.63
CA THR A 229 0.91 13.03 -17.82
C THR A 229 1.85 13.26 -16.62
N LEU A 230 1.48 12.76 -15.44
CA LEU A 230 2.34 12.82 -14.25
C LEU A 230 3.63 12.02 -14.39
N LYS A 231 3.70 11.05 -15.31
CA LYS A 231 4.92 10.28 -15.58
C LYS A 231 6.10 11.20 -15.95
N THR A 232 5.83 12.25 -16.73
CA THR A 232 6.86 13.24 -17.10
C THR A 232 7.36 14.04 -15.89
N THR A 233 6.43 14.46 -15.02
CA THR A 233 6.79 15.16 -13.77
C THR A 233 7.64 14.25 -12.87
N VAL A 234 7.31 12.97 -12.78
CA VAL A 234 8.07 11.99 -11.99
C VAL A 234 9.48 11.78 -12.54
N LEU A 235 9.67 11.77 -13.87
CA LEU A 235 11.01 11.66 -14.46
C LEU A 235 11.88 12.87 -14.11
N LYS A 236 11.35 14.10 -14.21
CA LYS A 236 12.04 15.32 -13.75
C LYS A 236 12.35 15.28 -12.25
N LEU A 237 11.43 14.75 -11.44
CA LEU A 237 11.65 14.57 -10.01
C LEU A 237 12.81 13.62 -9.73
N VAL A 238 12.89 12.51 -10.47
CA VAL A 238 14.01 11.55 -10.34
C VAL A 238 15.35 12.24 -10.64
N GLU A 239 15.45 12.99 -11.73
CA GLU A 239 16.64 13.74 -12.09
C GLU A 239 17.03 14.75 -11.01
N HIS A 240 16.06 15.53 -10.53
CA HIS A 240 16.28 16.52 -9.48
C HIS A 240 16.78 15.90 -8.18
N VAL A 241 16.26 14.75 -7.77
CA VAL A 241 16.73 14.05 -6.56
C VAL A 241 18.10 13.42 -6.79
N GLU A 242 18.36 12.82 -7.97
CA GLU A 242 19.66 12.25 -8.32
C GLU A 242 20.80 13.27 -8.24
N GLU A 243 20.54 14.51 -8.65
CA GLU A 243 21.53 15.60 -8.64
C GLU A 243 21.82 16.15 -7.22
N ASN A 244 20.90 16.00 -6.28
CA ASN A 244 20.93 16.67 -4.98
C ASN A 244 21.05 15.71 -3.78
N VAL A 245 21.16 14.39 -4.02
CA VAL A 245 21.24 13.36 -2.98
C VAL A 245 22.40 12.43 -3.23
N ASP A 246 23.18 12.16 -2.19
CA ASP A 246 24.30 11.22 -2.23
C ASP A 246 23.79 9.76 -2.19
N LEU A 247 23.51 9.20 -3.37
CA LEU A 247 23.00 7.85 -3.53
C LEU A 247 23.99 6.78 -3.07
N ASP A 248 25.28 7.01 -3.22
CA ASP A 248 26.31 6.04 -2.83
C ASP A 248 26.35 5.95 -1.30
N ARG A 249 26.21 7.07 -0.61
CA ARG A 249 26.08 7.11 0.84
C ARG A 249 24.80 6.45 1.34
N ILE A 250 23.69 6.63 0.62
CA ILE A 250 22.42 5.93 0.92
C ILE A 250 22.60 4.42 0.76
N MET A 251 23.29 3.95 -0.27
CA MET A 251 23.56 2.53 -0.44
C MET A 251 24.46 1.98 0.69
N GLU A 252 25.47 2.73 1.12
CA GLU A 252 26.30 2.35 2.27
C GLU A 252 25.45 2.22 3.56
N ILE A 253 24.52 3.17 3.77
CA ILE A 253 23.58 3.13 4.89
C ILE A 253 22.69 1.89 4.77
N ALA A 254 22.11 1.62 3.59
CA ALA A 254 21.23 0.47 3.37
C ALA A 254 21.92 -0.87 3.64
N LYS A 255 23.23 -0.98 3.32
CA LYS A 255 24.04 -2.17 3.60
C LYS A 255 24.31 -2.41 5.08
N LYS A 256 24.10 -1.42 5.97
CA LYS A 256 24.19 -1.59 7.42
C LYS A 256 22.97 -2.27 8.04
N ALA A 257 21.95 -2.56 7.27
CA ALA A 257 20.77 -3.26 7.75
C ALA A 257 21.16 -4.61 8.36
N GLU A 258 20.69 -4.89 9.57
CA GLU A 258 20.99 -6.12 10.28
C GLU A 258 20.27 -7.32 9.68
N GLN A 259 20.81 -8.53 9.85
CA GLN A 259 20.17 -9.74 9.36
C GLN A 259 18.77 -9.91 9.94
N LEU A 260 17.81 -10.27 9.08
CA LEU A 260 16.46 -10.60 9.51
C LEU A 260 16.40 -12.00 10.13
N PRO A 261 15.46 -12.25 11.03
CA PRO A 261 15.25 -13.58 11.57
C PRO A 261 14.69 -14.51 10.49
N ASP A 262 15.04 -15.79 10.52
CA ASP A 262 14.47 -16.80 9.64
C ASP A 262 12.99 -16.99 9.91
N ILE A 263 12.22 -17.19 8.83
CA ILE A 263 10.78 -17.47 8.90
C ILE A 263 10.58 -18.98 8.84
N GLU A 264 10.36 -19.61 10.00
CA GLU A 264 10.24 -21.06 10.11
C GLU A 264 9.05 -21.68 9.38
N SER A 265 7.98 -20.92 9.20
CA SER A 265 6.74 -21.42 8.58
C SER A 265 6.13 -20.32 7.70
N PRO A 266 6.35 -20.34 6.39
CA PRO A 266 5.80 -19.34 5.49
C PRO A 266 4.26 -19.33 5.54
N ILE A 267 3.67 -18.13 5.52
CA ILE A 267 2.22 -17.92 5.46
C ILE A 267 1.72 -18.22 4.04
N TYR A 268 2.54 -17.88 3.06
CA TYR A 268 2.25 -18.14 1.66
C TYR A 268 2.58 -19.59 1.30
N LEU A 269 1.67 -20.23 0.57
CA LEU A 269 1.84 -21.62 0.16
C LEU A 269 3.05 -21.83 -0.77
N SER A 270 3.79 -22.90 -0.49
CA SER A 270 4.84 -23.41 -1.36
C SER A 270 4.79 -24.95 -1.31
N PRO A 271 4.76 -25.67 -2.44
CA PRO A 271 4.82 -25.22 -3.83
C PRO A 271 3.54 -24.58 -4.36
N LYS A 272 3.61 -23.90 -5.50
CA LYS A 272 2.43 -23.35 -6.19
C LYS A 272 1.45 -24.45 -6.55
N ILE A 273 0.18 -24.25 -6.19
CA ILE A 273 -0.93 -25.12 -6.62
C ILE A 273 -1.16 -24.89 -8.12
N PRO A 274 -1.46 -25.95 -8.92
CA PRO A 274 -1.82 -25.78 -10.32
C PRO A 274 -2.99 -24.80 -10.50
N LYS A 275 -2.97 -24.03 -11.59
CA LYS A 275 -4.05 -23.08 -11.90
C LYS A 275 -5.37 -23.84 -12.10
N LYS A 276 -6.37 -23.45 -11.32
CA LYS A 276 -7.69 -24.06 -11.29
C LYS A 276 -8.78 -23.17 -11.82
N VAL A 277 -8.67 -21.85 -11.57
CA VAL A 277 -9.68 -20.85 -11.87
C VAL A 277 -9.04 -19.63 -12.49
N ARG A 278 -9.81 -18.85 -13.24
CA ARG A 278 -9.42 -17.56 -13.81
C ARG A 278 -10.18 -16.44 -13.11
N ILE A 279 -9.46 -15.50 -12.50
CA ILE A 279 -10.05 -14.37 -11.79
C ILE A 279 -9.73 -13.10 -12.56
N GLY A 280 -10.78 -12.42 -13.04
CA GLY A 280 -10.68 -11.08 -13.61
C GLY A 280 -10.40 -10.05 -12.51
N VAL A 281 -9.37 -9.22 -12.67
CA VAL A 281 -9.02 -8.17 -11.73
C VAL A 281 -9.05 -6.83 -12.44
N ALA A 282 -9.91 -5.93 -11.97
CA ALA A 282 -10.00 -4.58 -12.52
C ALA A 282 -8.73 -3.79 -12.21
N PHE A 283 -8.11 -3.22 -13.25
CA PHE A 283 -6.90 -2.40 -13.12
C PHE A 283 -6.83 -1.33 -14.23
N ASP A 284 -7.11 -0.09 -13.86
CA ASP A 284 -6.99 1.10 -14.73
C ASP A 284 -6.96 2.39 -13.89
N GLY A 285 -7.24 3.53 -14.50
CA GLY A 285 -7.29 4.84 -13.83
C GLY A 285 -8.32 4.94 -12.72
N ALA A 286 -9.46 4.24 -12.85
CA ALA A 286 -10.52 4.22 -11.84
C ALA A 286 -10.28 3.17 -10.74
N PHE A 287 -9.52 2.09 -11.02
CA PHE A 287 -9.28 0.95 -10.16
C PHE A 287 -7.79 0.67 -9.98
N SER A 288 -7.09 1.55 -9.25
CA SER A 288 -5.63 1.54 -9.12
C SER A 288 -5.09 1.08 -7.77
N PHE A 289 -5.96 0.77 -6.80
CA PHE A 289 -5.56 0.35 -5.45
C PHE A 289 -5.39 -1.16 -5.34
N GLN A 290 -4.56 -1.71 -6.20
CA GLN A 290 -4.29 -3.13 -6.20
C GLN A 290 -3.31 -3.51 -5.09
N LYS A 291 -3.72 -4.46 -4.24
CA LYS A 291 -2.85 -5.05 -3.22
C LYS A 291 -2.15 -6.26 -3.82
N GLN A 292 -0.86 -6.12 -4.12
CA GLN A 292 -0.12 -7.22 -4.73
C GLN A 292 -0.08 -8.48 -3.86
N ASP A 293 -0.09 -8.33 -2.52
CA ASP A 293 -0.16 -9.49 -1.63
C ASP A 293 -1.49 -10.24 -1.73
N ASN A 294 -2.63 -9.54 -1.96
CA ASN A 294 -3.91 -10.21 -2.25
C ASN A 294 -3.82 -11.02 -3.54
N ILE A 295 -3.22 -10.44 -4.59
CA ILE A 295 -3.00 -11.12 -5.87
C ILE A 295 -2.13 -12.36 -5.71
N ASP A 296 -0.99 -12.23 -5.03
CA ASP A 296 -0.07 -13.35 -4.79
C ASP A 296 -0.74 -14.49 -4.02
N ILE A 297 -1.62 -14.16 -3.06
CA ILE A 297 -2.38 -15.17 -2.29
C ILE A 297 -3.39 -15.89 -3.19
N LEU A 298 -4.13 -15.16 -4.03
CA LEU A 298 -5.04 -15.78 -5.00
C LEU A 298 -4.28 -16.72 -5.94
N GLU A 299 -3.13 -16.30 -6.46
CA GLU A 299 -2.27 -17.12 -7.30
C GLU A 299 -1.72 -18.35 -6.55
N ALA A 300 -1.36 -18.20 -5.26
CA ALA A 300 -0.87 -19.30 -4.43
C ALA A 300 -1.93 -20.38 -4.24
N TYR A 301 -3.21 -20.03 -4.19
CA TYR A 301 -4.33 -20.96 -4.10
C TYR A 301 -4.84 -21.46 -5.47
N GLY A 302 -4.18 -21.11 -6.56
CA GLY A 302 -4.45 -21.67 -7.90
C GLY A 302 -5.28 -20.76 -8.80
N ALA A 303 -5.35 -19.45 -8.55
CA ALA A 303 -5.94 -18.51 -9.50
C ALA A 303 -4.95 -18.14 -10.61
N GLU A 304 -5.45 -18.06 -11.83
CA GLU A 304 -4.86 -17.30 -12.92
C GLU A 304 -5.45 -15.90 -12.90
N ILE A 305 -4.61 -14.89 -12.73
CA ILE A 305 -5.06 -13.50 -12.71
C ILE A 305 -5.11 -12.95 -14.12
N VAL A 306 -6.26 -12.37 -14.49
CA VAL A 306 -6.49 -11.73 -15.79
C VAL A 306 -6.86 -10.27 -15.56
N LEU A 307 -5.95 -9.36 -15.87
CA LEU A 307 -6.23 -7.93 -15.74
C LEU A 307 -7.19 -7.47 -16.83
N PHE A 308 -8.11 -6.57 -16.49
CA PHE A 308 -9.00 -5.91 -17.43
C PHE A 308 -9.31 -4.48 -17.00
N SER A 309 -9.78 -3.67 -17.92
CA SER A 309 -10.06 -2.25 -17.69
C SER A 309 -11.56 -1.96 -17.82
N PRO A 310 -12.28 -1.68 -16.74
CA PRO A 310 -13.65 -1.19 -16.82
C PRO A 310 -13.81 0.11 -17.63
N LEU A 311 -12.76 0.92 -17.73
CA LEU A 311 -12.78 2.15 -18.54
C LEU A 311 -12.66 1.88 -20.05
N HIS A 312 -11.83 0.90 -20.46
CA HIS A 312 -11.40 0.79 -21.85
C HIS A 312 -11.86 -0.50 -22.55
N ASP A 313 -11.99 -1.61 -21.82
CA ASP A 313 -12.47 -2.87 -22.37
C ASP A 313 -14.00 -2.84 -22.52
N LYS A 314 -14.51 -3.39 -23.60
CA LYS A 314 -15.96 -3.43 -23.85
C LYS A 314 -16.66 -4.54 -23.07
N GLU A 315 -15.95 -5.64 -22.80
CA GLU A 315 -16.49 -6.85 -22.20
C GLU A 315 -15.48 -7.41 -21.20
N LEU A 316 -15.96 -8.24 -20.28
CA LEU A 316 -15.11 -9.00 -19.36
C LEU A 316 -14.22 -9.99 -20.15
N PRO A 317 -13.01 -10.30 -19.65
CA PRO A 317 -12.19 -11.34 -20.26
C PRO A 317 -12.96 -12.66 -20.35
N PRO A 318 -12.78 -13.44 -21.44
CA PRO A 318 -13.48 -14.69 -21.61
C PRO A 318 -13.07 -15.75 -20.60
N ASN A 319 -14.03 -16.61 -20.23
CA ASN A 319 -13.80 -17.76 -19.34
C ASN A 319 -13.21 -17.38 -17.98
N ILE A 320 -13.68 -16.29 -17.36
CA ILE A 320 -13.40 -15.97 -15.98
C ILE A 320 -14.38 -16.66 -15.04
N ASP A 321 -13.89 -17.09 -13.89
CA ASP A 321 -14.65 -17.84 -12.89
C ASP A 321 -14.94 -16.99 -11.65
N GLY A 322 -14.38 -15.79 -11.56
CA GLY A 322 -14.58 -14.81 -10.48
C GLY A 322 -14.09 -13.44 -10.87
N LEU A 323 -14.53 -12.42 -10.13
CA LEU A 323 -14.22 -11.02 -10.41
C LEU A 323 -13.79 -10.29 -9.15
N TYR A 324 -12.64 -9.60 -9.21
CA TYR A 324 -12.13 -8.74 -8.16
C TYR A 324 -12.07 -7.29 -8.67
N LEU A 325 -12.98 -6.45 -8.19
CA LEU A 325 -13.00 -5.01 -8.44
C LEU A 325 -12.25 -4.31 -7.30
N ALA A 326 -10.98 -4.00 -7.56
CA ALA A 326 -10.10 -3.37 -6.58
C ALA A 326 -10.55 -1.93 -6.23
N GLY A 327 -9.93 -1.36 -5.20
CA GLY A 327 -10.15 0.04 -4.83
C GLY A 327 -9.62 1.02 -5.87
N GLY A 328 -9.99 2.28 -5.69
CA GLY A 328 -9.60 3.39 -6.56
C GLY A 328 -10.57 4.56 -6.42
N PHE A 329 -10.57 5.45 -7.40
CA PHE A 329 -11.42 6.64 -7.43
C PHE A 329 -12.34 6.65 -8.65
N PRO A 330 -13.35 5.77 -8.75
CA PRO A 330 -14.26 5.72 -9.86
C PRO A 330 -15.10 6.99 -10.02
N ASP A 331 -15.28 7.76 -8.94
CA ASP A 331 -15.97 9.06 -8.96
C ASP A 331 -15.26 10.11 -9.84
N MET A 332 -13.94 10.01 -9.98
CA MET A 332 -13.15 10.93 -10.79
C MET A 332 -13.26 10.65 -12.30
N LEU A 333 -13.66 9.45 -12.67
CA LEU A 333 -13.79 8.97 -14.05
C LEU A 333 -15.21 8.40 -14.31
N ALA A 334 -16.17 8.86 -13.51
CA ALA A 334 -17.53 8.34 -13.51
C ALA A 334 -18.26 8.58 -14.85
N ASP A 335 -17.94 9.65 -15.55
CA ASP A 335 -18.42 9.95 -16.90
C ASP A 335 -17.95 8.91 -17.93
N GLN A 336 -16.70 8.48 -17.85
CA GLN A 336 -16.15 7.46 -18.73
C GLN A 336 -16.71 6.06 -18.39
N LEU A 337 -16.81 5.74 -17.10
CA LEU A 337 -17.39 4.47 -16.63
C LEU A 337 -18.86 4.35 -17.07
N THR A 338 -19.69 5.40 -16.89
CA THR A 338 -21.10 5.38 -17.29
C THR A 338 -21.28 5.30 -18.81
N ALA A 339 -20.30 5.77 -19.59
CA ALA A 339 -20.31 5.63 -21.05
C ALA A 339 -20.10 4.17 -21.50
N ASN A 340 -19.39 3.35 -20.69
CA ASN A 340 -19.13 1.96 -21.00
C ASN A 340 -20.28 1.03 -20.54
N LYS A 341 -21.46 1.23 -21.15
CA LYS A 341 -22.69 0.50 -20.82
C LYS A 341 -22.55 -1.02 -21.01
N THR A 342 -21.77 -1.44 -22.00
CA THR A 342 -21.57 -2.87 -22.30
C THR A 342 -20.86 -3.57 -21.17
N MET A 343 -19.76 -3.00 -20.66
CA MET A 343 -19.02 -3.53 -19.52
C MET A 343 -19.90 -3.58 -18.26
N MET A 344 -20.63 -2.50 -17.95
CA MET A 344 -21.53 -2.48 -16.77
C MET A 344 -22.61 -3.55 -16.87
N LYS A 345 -23.24 -3.71 -18.06
CA LYS A 345 -24.23 -4.76 -18.30
C LYS A 345 -23.62 -6.14 -18.13
N ASN A 346 -22.44 -6.37 -18.67
CA ASN A 346 -21.76 -7.66 -18.61
C ASN A 346 -21.42 -8.05 -17.15
N ILE A 347 -20.91 -7.12 -16.34
CA ILE A 347 -20.66 -7.34 -14.90
C ILE A 347 -21.99 -7.66 -14.19
N LYS A 348 -23.05 -6.92 -14.48
CA LYS A 348 -24.37 -7.12 -13.87
C LYS A 348 -24.96 -8.48 -14.23
N ASP A 349 -24.91 -8.88 -15.49
CA ASP A 349 -25.39 -10.19 -15.96
C ASP A 349 -24.63 -11.32 -15.25
N MET A 350 -23.30 -11.23 -15.13
CA MET A 350 -22.48 -12.24 -14.43
C MET A 350 -22.79 -12.28 -12.92
N ALA A 351 -23.08 -11.14 -12.27
CA ALA A 351 -23.50 -11.13 -10.89
C ALA A 351 -24.82 -11.87 -10.66
N TYR A 352 -25.80 -11.71 -11.58
CA TYR A 352 -27.07 -12.42 -11.52
C TYR A 352 -26.95 -13.90 -11.91
N ASP A 353 -25.99 -14.26 -12.77
CA ASP A 353 -25.64 -15.65 -13.05
C ASP A 353 -24.97 -16.36 -11.86
N GLY A 354 -24.58 -15.61 -10.84
CA GLY A 354 -24.02 -16.11 -9.61
C GLY A 354 -22.51 -16.25 -9.60
N MET A 355 -21.80 -15.61 -10.54
CA MET A 355 -20.35 -15.52 -10.50
C MET A 355 -19.89 -14.83 -9.22
N PRO A 356 -18.87 -15.35 -8.50
CA PRO A 356 -18.29 -14.69 -7.35
C PRO A 356 -17.67 -13.34 -7.72
N ILE A 357 -18.18 -12.26 -7.14
CA ILE A 357 -17.70 -10.90 -7.38
C ILE A 357 -17.34 -10.25 -6.04
N TYR A 358 -16.10 -9.84 -5.89
CA TYR A 358 -15.64 -9.07 -4.75
C TYR A 358 -15.30 -7.63 -5.19
N GLY A 359 -16.02 -6.65 -4.65
CA GLY A 359 -15.74 -5.23 -4.82
C GLY A 359 -15.31 -4.59 -3.51
N GLU A 360 -14.21 -3.86 -3.52
CA GLU A 360 -13.76 -3.11 -2.35
C GLU A 360 -13.53 -1.64 -2.67
N HIS A 361 -13.77 -0.75 -1.70
CA HIS A 361 -13.57 0.69 -1.81
C HIS A 361 -14.24 1.23 -3.10
N GLY A 362 -13.46 1.71 -4.09
CA GLY A 362 -13.98 2.16 -5.39
C GLY A 362 -14.76 1.08 -6.14
N GLY A 363 -14.32 -0.19 -6.07
CA GLY A 363 -15.03 -1.32 -6.66
C GLY A 363 -16.43 -1.52 -6.06
N ALA A 364 -16.59 -1.27 -4.74
CA ALA A 364 -17.90 -1.30 -4.08
C ALA A 364 -18.81 -0.18 -4.56
N LEU A 365 -18.27 1.03 -4.77
CA LEU A 365 -19.04 2.17 -5.30
C LEU A 365 -19.52 1.89 -6.74
N TYR A 366 -18.67 1.28 -7.56
CA TYR A 366 -19.01 0.95 -8.96
C TYR A 366 -20.13 -0.09 -9.06
N LEU A 367 -20.29 -0.95 -8.06
CA LEU A 367 -21.38 -1.96 -8.01
C LEU A 367 -22.74 -1.38 -7.57
N THR A 368 -22.81 -0.13 -7.08
CA THR A 368 -24.08 0.56 -6.74
C THR A 368 -24.85 1.00 -7.97
N GLU A 369 -26.06 1.56 -7.79
CA GLU A 369 -26.88 2.09 -8.89
C GLU A 369 -26.25 3.32 -9.56
N SER A 370 -25.60 4.18 -8.76
CA SER A 370 -25.01 5.43 -9.26
C SER A 370 -23.93 5.97 -8.33
N ILE A 371 -23.08 6.84 -8.90
CA ILE A 371 -22.13 7.67 -8.16
C ILE A 371 -22.46 9.13 -8.39
N THR A 372 -22.66 9.89 -7.31
CA THR A 372 -22.70 11.35 -7.33
C THR A 372 -21.32 11.88 -6.91
N ASN A 373 -20.64 12.54 -7.82
CA ASN A 373 -19.29 13.05 -7.60
C ASN A 373 -19.26 14.34 -6.76
N PHE A 374 -18.08 14.88 -6.47
CA PHE A 374 -17.89 16.09 -5.67
C PHE A 374 -18.51 17.37 -6.28
N THR A 375 -18.82 17.37 -7.57
CA THR A 375 -19.49 18.50 -8.24
C THR A 375 -21.01 18.38 -8.21
N GLY A 376 -21.56 17.29 -7.63
CA GLY A 376 -22.99 17.01 -7.58
C GLY A 376 -23.54 16.34 -8.85
N SER A 377 -22.69 16.00 -9.80
CA SER A 377 -23.12 15.26 -11.01
C SER A 377 -23.29 13.79 -10.70
N THR A 378 -24.41 13.20 -11.11
CA THR A 378 -24.75 11.81 -10.89
C THR A 378 -24.59 10.98 -12.16
N PHE A 379 -23.93 9.83 -12.03
CA PHE A 379 -23.61 8.91 -13.11
C PHE A 379 -24.09 7.51 -12.77
N SER A 380 -24.78 6.85 -13.72
CA SER A 380 -25.23 5.47 -13.55
C SER A 380 -24.04 4.52 -13.46
N MET A 381 -24.12 3.52 -12.58
CA MET A 381 -23.12 2.49 -12.40
C MET A 381 -23.71 1.10 -12.66
N VAL A 382 -23.01 0.03 -12.27
CA VAL A 382 -23.41 -1.36 -12.58
C VAL A 382 -24.77 -1.71 -12.02
N GLY A 383 -25.12 -1.25 -10.82
CA GLY A 383 -26.44 -1.47 -10.22
C GLY A 383 -26.71 -2.92 -9.82
N VAL A 384 -25.72 -3.62 -9.28
CA VAL A 384 -25.93 -4.92 -8.61
C VAL A 384 -26.59 -4.68 -7.25
N PHE A 385 -26.13 -3.67 -6.53
CA PHE A 385 -26.69 -3.28 -5.23
C PHE A 385 -27.61 -2.09 -5.37
N SER A 386 -28.82 -2.22 -4.82
CA SER A 386 -29.70 -1.08 -4.61
C SER A 386 -29.09 -0.17 -3.55
N GLY A 387 -28.80 1.06 -3.94
CA GLY A 387 -28.14 2.09 -3.15
C GLY A 387 -27.31 2.99 -4.05
N LYS A 388 -27.09 4.21 -3.61
CA LYS A 388 -26.38 5.25 -4.37
C LYS A 388 -25.13 5.68 -3.62
N ALA A 389 -24.02 5.74 -4.33
CA ALA A 389 -22.79 6.27 -3.79
C ALA A 389 -22.76 7.81 -3.93
N GLU A 390 -22.43 8.51 -2.87
CA GLU A 390 -22.28 9.96 -2.86
C GLU A 390 -20.89 10.33 -2.33
N MET A 391 -20.22 11.23 -3.05
CA MET A 391 -18.98 11.82 -2.56
C MET A 391 -19.28 13.00 -1.63
N ASP A 392 -18.59 13.09 -0.52
CA ASP A 392 -18.75 14.14 0.47
C ASP A 392 -17.43 14.91 0.65
N TRP A 393 -17.53 16.23 0.82
CA TRP A 393 -16.36 17.04 1.11
C TRP A 393 -15.78 16.79 2.50
N LYS A 394 -16.57 16.24 3.40
CA LYS A 394 -16.13 15.78 4.71
C LYS A 394 -15.64 14.35 4.62
N MET A 395 -14.47 14.08 5.19
CA MET A 395 -13.96 12.72 5.31
C MET A 395 -14.94 11.85 6.09
N GLN A 396 -15.37 10.75 5.49
CA GLN A 396 -16.34 9.84 6.07
C GLN A 396 -15.70 8.79 6.97
N ALA A 397 -14.52 8.32 6.60
CA ALA A 397 -13.73 7.41 7.43
C ALA A 397 -12.22 7.64 7.20
N LEU A 398 -11.44 7.47 8.25
CA LEU A 398 -9.98 7.42 8.26
C LEU A 398 -9.56 6.56 9.46
N ASP A 399 -9.81 5.25 9.38
CA ASP A 399 -9.59 4.37 10.52
C ASP A 399 -9.12 2.98 10.10
N SER A 400 -8.29 2.39 10.93
CA SER A 400 -8.14 0.95 11.00
C SER A 400 -9.45 0.34 11.47
N THR A 401 -9.92 -0.72 10.81
CA THR A 401 -11.23 -1.30 11.07
C THR A 401 -11.14 -2.74 11.58
N VAL A 402 -12.05 -3.12 12.47
CA VAL A 402 -12.23 -4.50 12.91
C VAL A 402 -13.67 -4.90 12.65
N MET A 403 -13.84 -5.93 11.83
CA MET A 403 -15.14 -6.45 11.41
C MET A 403 -15.34 -7.88 11.91
N VAL A 404 -16.57 -8.22 12.30
CA VAL A 404 -16.94 -9.61 12.62
C VAL A 404 -17.94 -10.10 11.59
N THR A 405 -17.66 -11.24 10.99
CA THR A 405 -18.55 -11.87 10.02
C THR A 405 -19.84 -12.33 10.70
N ILE A 406 -20.99 -11.80 10.26
CA ILE A 406 -22.32 -12.18 10.74
C ILE A 406 -23.03 -13.12 9.78
N ASN A 407 -22.73 -13.04 8.49
CA ASN A 407 -23.23 -13.96 7.46
C ASN A 407 -22.08 -14.56 6.67
N ASN A 408 -22.15 -15.86 6.37
CA ASN A 408 -21.19 -16.51 5.47
C ASN A 408 -21.16 -15.77 4.12
N ASN A 409 -19.98 -15.53 3.63
CA ASN A 409 -19.77 -14.78 2.38
C ASN A 409 -18.55 -15.30 1.62
N LEU A 410 -18.20 -14.68 0.50
CA LEU A 410 -17.09 -15.07 -0.38
C LEU A 410 -15.73 -15.15 0.34
N LEU A 411 -15.51 -14.35 1.39
CA LEU A 411 -14.21 -14.19 2.03
C LEU A 411 -14.11 -14.87 3.40
N SER A 412 -15.26 -15.05 4.10
CA SER A 412 -15.21 -15.50 5.49
C SER A 412 -16.45 -16.26 5.93
N ARG A 413 -16.33 -17.03 7.02
CA ARG A 413 -17.43 -17.72 7.69
C ARG A 413 -17.88 -16.92 8.91
N LYS A 414 -19.14 -17.11 9.32
CA LYS A 414 -19.72 -16.47 10.51
C LYS A 414 -18.81 -16.65 11.73
N GLY A 415 -18.63 -15.57 12.47
CA GLY A 415 -17.76 -15.48 13.66
C GLY A 415 -16.30 -15.14 13.37
N PHE A 416 -15.86 -15.13 12.10
CA PHE A 416 -14.49 -14.76 11.76
C PHE A 416 -14.28 -13.25 11.93
N VAL A 417 -13.14 -12.89 12.52
CA VAL A 417 -12.75 -11.48 12.73
C VAL A 417 -11.74 -11.08 11.65
N ILE A 418 -11.96 -9.93 11.03
CA ILE A 418 -11.11 -9.40 9.95
C ILE A 418 -10.64 -8.00 10.35
N HIS A 419 -9.35 -7.75 10.15
CA HIS A 419 -8.79 -6.41 10.16
C HIS A 419 -8.83 -5.81 8.76
N GLY A 420 -9.10 -4.53 8.69
CA GLY A 420 -9.13 -3.78 7.43
C GLY A 420 -8.77 -2.31 7.64
N ASN A 421 -8.81 -1.56 6.57
CA ASN A 421 -8.61 -0.12 6.58
C ASN A 421 -9.75 0.56 5.82
N ASP A 422 -10.26 1.65 6.35
CA ASP A 422 -11.32 2.44 5.73
C ASP A 422 -10.84 3.91 5.62
N PHE A 423 -10.50 4.32 4.40
CA PHE A 423 -10.13 5.69 4.05
C PHE A 423 -11.02 6.15 2.91
N ARG A 424 -11.99 7.00 3.19
CA ARG A 424 -12.96 7.42 2.17
C ARG A 424 -13.61 8.77 2.44
N PHE A 425 -14.00 9.40 1.34
CA PHE A 425 -14.89 10.58 1.28
C PHE A 425 -16.29 10.21 0.76
N SER A 426 -16.58 8.94 0.57
CA SER A 426 -17.84 8.44 0.03
C SER A 426 -18.74 7.85 1.10
N ARG A 427 -20.03 7.85 0.84
CA ARG A 427 -21.05 7.12 1.58
C ARG A 427 -22.00 6.43 0.62
N ILE A 428 -22.70 5.40 1.05
CA ILE A 428 -23.80 4.79 0.31
C ILE A 428 -25.10 5.17 1.02
N VAL A 429 -26.04 5.71 0.26
CA VAL A 429 -27.36 6.15 0.71
C VAL A 429 -28.46 5.35 0.01
N ASP A 430 -29.72 5.55 0.42
CA ASP A 430 -30.88 4.88 -0.14
C ASP A 430 -30.80 3.34 -0.11
N ILE A 431 -30.13 2.81 0.93
CA ILE A 431 -29.96 1.36 1.12
C ILE A 431 -31.31 0.75 1.53
N PRO A 432 -31.79 -0.31 0.86
CA PRO A 432 -33.02 -1.01 1.23
C PRO A 432 -32.98 -1.53 2.68
N ARG A 433 -34.14 -1.57 3.36
CA ARG A 433 -34.23 -2.05 4.75
C ARG A 433 -33.90 -3.54 4.89
N ASP A 434 -34.11 -4.30 3.85
CA ASP A 434 -33.85 -5.74 3.76
C ASP A 434 -32.46 -6.06 3.18
N ALA A 435 -31.61 -5.03 2.97
CA ALA A 435 -30.24 -5.22 2.51
C ALA A 435 -29.46 -6.17 3.45
N ARG A 436 -28.76 -7.12 2.85
CA ARG A 436 -27.97 -8.11 3.55
C ARG A 436 -26.53 -7.64 3.71
N PHE A 437 -25.98 -7.83 4.92
CA PHE A 437 -24.59 -7.43 5.24
C PHE A 437 -23.79 -8.64 5.68
N ALA A 438 -22.52 -8.65 5.27
CA ALA A 438 -21.56 -9.70 5.63
C ALA A 438 -21.02 -9.54 7.06
N TYR A 439 -20.82 -8.30 7.47
CA TYR A 439 -20.07 -7.96 8.68
C TYR A 439 -20.82 -6.98 9.59
N THR A 440 -20.50 -7.06 10.89
CA THR A 440 -20.75 -5.98 11.86
C THR A 440 -19.42 -5.38 12.31
N MET A 441 -19.40 -4.06 12.48
CA MET A 441 -18.20 -3.34 12.88
C MET A 441 -17.97 -3.46 14.39
N LYS A 442 -16.76 -3.80 14.81
CA LYS A 442 -16.27 -3.60 16.20
C LYS A 442 -15.49 -2.29 16.32
N ILE A 443 -14.72 -1.95 15.29
CA ILE A 443 -13.99 -0.70 15.15
C ILE A 443 -14.23 -0.18 13.74
N GLY A 444 -14.51 1.12 13.61
CA GLY A 444 -14.86 1.77 12.34
C GLY A 444 -16.36 1.99 12.16
N LYS A 445 -16.75 2.64 11.07
CA LYS A 445 -18.13 3.08 10.82
C LYS A 445 -18.94 2.11 9.97
N GLY A 446 -18.29 1.42 9.02
CA GLY A 446 -18.97 0.64 8.00
C GLY A 446 -19.87 1.48 7.09
N ILE A 447 -20.79 0.81 6.40
CA ILE A 447 -21.69 1.43 5.42
C ILE A 447 -22.79 2.27 6.10
N ASN A 448 -23.39 1.74 7.17
CA ASN A 448 -24.54 2.36 7.86
C ASN A 448 -24.29 2.69 9.33
N GLY A 449 -23.04 2.89 9.73
CA GLY A 449 -22.63 3.15 11.12
C GLY A 449 -22.44 1.89 11.97
N LYS A 450 -22.85 0.71 11.51
CA LYS A 450 -22.76 -0.55 12.25
C LYS A 450 -22.37 -1.74 11.38
N ASN A 451 -22.93 -1.84 10.19
CA ASN A 451 -22.73 -2.98 9.30
C ASN A 451 -21.84 -2.62 8.13
N GLU A 452 -21.18 -3.64 7.59
CA GLU A 452 -20.28 -3.53 6.45
C GLU A 452 -20.47 -4.74 5.52
N GLY A 453 -20.08 -4.55 4.23
CA GLY A 453 -20.12 -5.62 3.24
C GLY A 453 -21.54 -5.94 2.77
N MET A 454 -22.07 -5.17 1.82
CA MET A 454 -23.34 -5.48 1.14
C MET A 454 -23.21 -6.81 0.37
N MET A 455 -24.26 -7.63 0.44
CA MET A 455 -24.31 -8.95 -0.20
C MET A 455 -25.53 -9.07 -1.10
N GLU A 456 -25.30 -9.48 -2.35
CA GLU A 456 -26.34 -9.85 -3.32
C GLU A 456 -25.86 -11.05 -4.13
N ASN A 457 -26.63 -12.14 -4.17
CA ASN A 457 -26.20 -13.42 -4.74
C ASN A 457 -24.80 -13.83 -4.23
N ASN A 458 -23.83 -14.05 -5.15
CA ASN A 458 -22.42 -14.30 -4.86
C ASN A 458 -21.58 -13.02 -4.99
N THR A 459 -22.17 -11.84 -4.84
CA THR A 459 -21.45 -10.57 -4.86
C THR A 459 -21.30 -10.01 -3.46
N LEU A 460 -20.11 -9.53 -3.13
CA LEU A 460 -19.77 -8.87 -1.86
C LEU A 460 -19.12 -7.51 -2.16
N ALA A 461 -19.71 -6.44 -1.63
CA ALA A 461 -19.18 -5.08 -1.74
C ALA A 461 -18.80 -4.52 -0.35
N VAL A 462 -17.53 -4.17 -0.15
CA VAL A 462 -16.97 -3.66 1.10
C VAL A 462 -16.42 -2.26 0.87
N LEU A 463 -16.86 -1.26 1.65
CA LEU A 463 -16.32 0.10 1.54
C LEU A 463 -14.90 0.21 2.08
N GLY A 464 -14.59 -0.55 3.10
CA GLY A 464 -13.22 -0.70 3.59
C GLY A 464 -12.37 -1.55 2.64
N GLN A 465 -11.13 -1.75 3.02
CA GLN A 465 -10.16 -2.56 2.28
C GLN A 465 -9.74 -3.75 3.15
N ILE A 466 -9.77 -4.96 2.60
CA ILE A 466 -9.37 -6.19 3.28
C ILE A 466 -8.01 -6.67 2.77
N TYR A 467 -7.12 -7.01 3.70
CA TYR A 467 -5.81 -7.57 3.40
C TYR A 467 -5.86 -9.09 3.56
N PHE A 468 -5.73 -9.83 2.46
CA PHE A 468 -5.76 -11.30 2.49
C PHE A 468 -4.57 -11.89 3.25
N ALA A 469 -3.49 -11.13 3.34
CA ALA A 469 -2.32 -11.50 4.15
C ALA A 469 -2.57 -11.43 5.67
N PHE A 470 -3.71 -10.91 6.13
CA PHE A 470 -4.17 -11.06 7.51
C PHE A 470 -4.43 -12.54 7.87
N ASP A 471 -5.15 -13.24 7.01
CA ASP A 471 -5.32 -14.69 7.02
C ASP A 471 -5.52 -15.16 5.57
N THR A 472 -4.59 -15.94 5.05
CA THR A 472 -4.59 -16.40 3.65
C THR A 472 -5.83 -17.22 3.28
N LYS A 473 -6.55 -17.77 4.27
CA LYS A 473 -7.84 -18.45 4.07
C LYS A 473 -8.91 -17.55 3.47
N ILE A 474 -8.76 -16.22 3.55
CA ILE A 474 -9.64 -15.25 2.88
C ILE A 474 -9.55 -15.43 1.37
N GLY A 475 -8.32 -15.45 0.84
CA GLY A 475 -8.08 -15.69 -0.59
C GLY A 475 -8.41 -17.11 -1.02
N GLU A 476 -8.06 -18.13 -0.20
CA GLU A 476 -8.44 -19.52 -0.43
C GLU A 476 -9.94 -19.66 -0.65
N LYS A 477 -10.73 -19.02 0.20
CA LYS A 477 -12.18 -19.13 0.13
C LYS A 477 -12.75 -18.49 -1.14
N PHE A 478 -12.21 -17.32 -1.54
CA PHE A 478 -12.60 -16.69 -2.80
C PHE A 478 -12.28 -17.59 -4.01
N VAL A 479 -11.09 -18.16 -4.06
CA VAL A 479 -10.71 -19.12 -5.12
C VAL A 479 -11.63 -20.33 -5.12
N LYS A 480 -12.00 -20.88 -3.95
CA LYS A 480 -12.92 -21.99 -3.84
C LYS A 480 -14.32 -21.67 -4.39
N HIS A 481 -14.88 -20.53 -4.08
CA HIS A 481 -16.17 -20.09 -4.65
C HIS A 481 -16.08 -19.95 -6.18
N SER A 482 -14.95 -19.48 -6.70
CA SER A 482 -14.71 -19.40 -8.15
C SER A 482 -14.61 -20.78 -8.79
N GLU A 483 -14.01 -21.77 -8.09
CA GLU A 483 -13.97 -23.16 -8.53
C GLU A 483 -15.37 -23.80 -8.53
N GLU A 484 -16.18 -23.53 -7.51
CA GLU A 484 -17.58 -23.97 -7.43
C GLU A 484 -18.43 -23.40 -8.57
N TYR A 485 -18.24 -22.12 -8.94
CA TYR A 485 -18.92 -21.48 -10.07
C TYR A 485 -18.52 -22.10 -11.41
N ARG A 486 -17.25 -22.37 -11.64
CA ARG A 486 -16.74 -23.00 -12.86
C ARG A 486 -17.35 -24.37 -13.15
N HIS A 487 -17.78 -25.10 -12.12
CA HIS A 487 -18.34 -26.44 -12.22
C HIS A 487 -19.88 -26.47 -12.28
N LYS A 488 -20.54 -25.30 -12.34
CA LYS A 488 -21.97 -25.18 -12.64
C LYS A 488 -22.22 -25.37 -14.14
#